data_d9e1bb6a75c6728202c776aeb48612b5
#
_entry.id   d9e1bb6a75c6728202c776aeb48612b5
#
_cell.length_a   1.000
_cell.length_b   1.000
_cell.length_c   1.000
_cell.angle_alpha   90.00
_cell.angle_beta   90.00
_cell.angle_gamma   90.00
#
_symmetry.space_group_name_H-M   'P 1'
#
loop_
_entity.id
_entity.type
_entity.pdbx_description
1 polymer ?
#
loop_
_entity_poly.entity_id
_entity_poly.type
_entity_poly.pdbx_seq_one_letter_code
_entity_poly.pdbx_strand_id
1 'polypeptide(L)'
;MVGLLINTVPVRVRIDASVTTTDVLGQLQKDHALTLDHQHLALSEIHRAAGQNYLFDTFFVYENYPIDAATLAGNDGLAVTGFAHHETNHYPLSVQAIPGDELTFRVEYDTTVFDAAAIETFVERLKRVLVAMIADPNRPLSSIDVLDDAERVRVEQRSNRDALTRLVPTGSIPALFAAQVARAPETVALTCGERSLTYQELDKATNRFAHLLTGRGGIGPGQRVALLAPRSAEAIVSILAVLKTGAAYVPIDPASPSARMQLMLDDAEPVAAITTPELAERLDGLPIIDVYDPAVASYPSTPLPGPPAPEDIAYLIYTSGTTGVPPKGVAITHQNVTQLLSAMDTKIAMAEQVWSLWHSLAFDVSVCEMWGVRCCMADDWWWCLNRWPAPPRRNSMRCWQQSRSVCCPRRRRVLRVADRRCAAARART
;
A
#
# COMPACT_ATOMS: atom_id res chain seq x y z
N MET A 1 -1.44 56.77 23.55
CA MET A 1 -1.22 56.31 22.19
C MET A 1 -2.59 56.10 21.60
N VAL A 2 -2.96 56.76 20.50
CA VAL A 2 -4.27 56.60 19.83
C VAL A 2 -4.01 55.93 18.50
N GLY A 3 -4.62 54.78 18.23
CA GLY A 3 -4.48 54.07 16.98
C GLY A 3 -4.97 52.61 17.09
N LEU A 4 -4.94 51.88 15.97
CA LEU A 4 -5.27 50.47 15.88
C LEU A 4 -4.11 49.66 16.45
N LEU A 5 -4.33 48.96 17.56
CA LEU A 5 -3.33 48.13 18.26
C LEU A 5 -3.61 46.62 18.09
N ILE A 6 -4.27 46.24 16.97
CA ILE A 6 -4.56 44.84 16.64
C ILE A 6 -3.47 44.35 15.70
N ASN A 7 -2.93 43.12 15.96
CA ASN A 7 -1.97 42.47 15.10
C ASN A 7 -2.33 40.99 14.93
N THR A 8 -1.91 40.41 13.81
CA THR A 8 -2.05 38.98 13.52
C THR A 8 -0.71 38.29 13.77
N VAL A 9 -0.70 37.30 14.62
CA VAL A 9 0.51 36.56 14.97
C VAL A 9 0.34 35.06 14.73
N PRO A 10 1.37 34.33 14.27
CA PRO A 10 1.31 32.90 14.11
C PRO A 10 1.27 32.19 15.46
N VAL A 11 0.41 31.19 15.62
CA VAL A 11 0.34 30.32 16.79
C VAL A 11 0.80 28.92 16.38
N ARG A 12 1.83 28.41 17.06
CA ARG A 12 2.37 27.07 16.82
C ARG A 12 2.00 26.13 17.95
N VAL A 13 1.31 25.04 17.64
CA VAL A 13 0.96 23.99 18.60
C VAL A 13 1.64 22.68 18.17
N ARG A 14 2.26 21.97 19.13
CA ARG A 14 2.78 20.63 18.91
C ARG A 14 1.82 19.63 19.54
N ILE A 15 1.29 18.75 18.70
CA ILE A 15 0.36 17.70 19.13
C ILE A 15 1.00 16.37 18.76
N ASP A 16 1.26 15.54 19.76
CA ASP A 16 1.63 14.13 19.59
C ASP A 16 0.53 13.22 20.17
N ALA A 17 0.69 11.92 20.01
CA ALA A 17 -0.35 10.96 20.36
C ALA A 17 -0.71 10.93 21.87
N SER A 18 0.17 11.37 22.73
CA SER A 18 0.01 11.33 24.21
C SER A 18 -0.47 12.63 24.82
N VAL A 19 -0.42 13.74 24.06
CA VAL A 19 -0.75 15.08 24.54
C VAL A 19 -2.23 15.19 24.93
N THR A 20 -2.48 15.74 26.13
CA THR A 20 -3.84 15.98 26.66
C THR A 20 -4.30 17.41 26.40
N THR A 21 -5.59 17.68 26.62
CA THR A 21 -6.15 19.06 26.58
C THR A 21 -5.42 19.96 27.58
N THR A 22 -5.17 19.47 28.80
CA THR A 22 -4.46 20.21 29.85
C THR A 22 -3.05 20.59 29.39
N ASP A 23 -2.33 19.67 28.76
CA ASP A 23 -0.98 19.92 28.26
C ASP A 23 -0.97 20.99 27.15
N VAL A 24 -1.90 20.88 26.20
CA VAL A 24 -2.02 21.89 25.11
C VAL A 24 -2.33 23.25 25.64
N LEU A 25 -3.27 23.39 26.58
CA LEU A 25 -3.61 24.67 27.16
C LEU A 25 -2.43 25.26 27.95
N GLY A 26 -1.71 24.44 28.72
CA GLY A 26 -0.50 24.85 29.41
C GLY A 26 0.62 25.30 28.46
N GLN A 27 0.82 24.58 27.37
CA GLN A 27 1.77 24.95 26.32
C GLN A 27 1.37 26.29 25.66
N LEU A 28 0.12 26.42 25.23
CA LEU A 28 -0.37 27.65 24.60
C LEU A 28 -0.22 28.87 25.50
N GLN A 29 -0.56 28.72 26.79
CA GLN A 29 -0.40 29.80 27.78
C GLN A 29 1.05 30.22 27.96
N LYS A 30 1.96 29.25 28.05
CA LYS A 30 3.39 29.51 28.14
C LYS A 30 3.95 30.17 26.89
N ASP A 31 3.60 29.65 25.71
CA ASP A 31 4.08 30.18 24.44
C ASP A 31 3.52 31.58 24.18
N HIS A 32 2.26 31.83 24.54
CA HIS A 32 1.65 33.16 24.49
C HIS A 32 2.42 34.15 25.37
N ALA A 33 2.71 33.79 26.62
CA ALA A 33 3.48 34.64 27.54
C ALA A 33 4.88 35.00 26.99
N LEU A 34 5.54 34.05 26.33
CA LEU A 34 6.87 34.26 25.72
C LEU A 34 6.81 35.18 24.48
N THR A 35 5.65 35.23 23.78
CA THR A 35 5.50 36.04 22.57
C THR A 35 4.98 37.45 22.83
N LEU A 36 4.53 37.77 24.03
CA LEU A 36 3.95 39.09 24.38
C LEU A 36 4.85 40.26 23.98
N ASP A 37 6.13 40.18 24.28
CA ASP A 37 7.08 41.26 23.98
C ASP A 37 7.36 41.41 22.47
N HIS A 38 6.97 40.45 21.64
CA HIS A 38 7.18 40.41 20.20
C HIS A 38 5.91 40.57 19.37
N GLN A 39 4.74 40.66 19.98
CA GLN A 39 3.44 40.78 19.28
C GLN A 39 3.27 42.09 18.48
N HIS A 40 4.15 43.06 18.67
CA HIS A 40 4.19 44.30 17.89
C HIS A 40 4.83 44.16 16.51
N LEU A 41 5.52 43.03 16.24
CA LEU A 41 6.20 42.78 14.97
C LEU A 41 5.18 42.60 13.83
N ALA A 42 5.43 43.26 12.72
CA ALA A 42 4.60 43.10 11.53
C ALA A 42 4.72 41.64 10.99
N LEU A 43 3.63 41.07 10.48
CA LEU A 43 3.60 39.71 9.95
C LEU A 43 4.67 39.48 8.84
N SER A 44 4.94 40.50 8.02
CA SER A 44 6.00 40.49 7.01
C SER A 44 7.42 40.31 7.59
N GLU A 45 7.67 40.85 8.80
CA GLU A 45 8.93 40.67 9.51
C GLU A 45 9.03 39.27 10.09
N ILE A 46 7.91 38.74 10.61
CA ILE A 46 7.85 37.35 11.10
C ILE A 46 8.10 36.36 9.96
N HIS A 47 7.52 36.58 8.78
CA HIS A 47 7.78 35.76 7.59
C HIS A 47 9.27 35.78 7.20
N ARG A 48 9.89 36.97 7.21
CA ARG A 48 11.32 37.12 6.91
C ARG A 48 12.20 36.41 7.93
N ALA A 49 11.89 36.55 9.21
CA ALA A 49 12.62 35.89 10.28
C ALA A 49 12.48 34.36 10.23
N ALA A 50 11.32 33.85 9.82
CA ALA A 50 11.08 32.43 9.64
C ALA A 50 11.67 31.84 8.34
N GLY A 51 12.15 32.68 7.42
CA GLY A 51 12.67 32.27 6.12
C GLY A 51 11.61 31.66 5.20
N GLN A 52 10.32 31.95 5.43
CA GLN A 52 9.19 31.42 4.67
C GLN A 52 8.23 32.54 4.25
N ASN A 53 7.77 32.46 3.00
CA ASN A 53 6.82 33.42 2.46
C ASN A 53 5.37 33.18 2.93
N TYR A 54 5.10 32.03 3.52
CA TYR A 54 3.76 31.60 3.93
C TYR A 54 3.86 30.72 5.19
N LEU A 55 3.19 31.13 6.28
CA LEU A 55 3.24 30.44 7.57
C LEU A 55 1.94 29.72 7.92
N PHE A 56 0.79 30.27 7.50
CA PHE A 56 -0.53 29.73 7.77
C PHE A 56 -1.55 30.22 6.74
N ASP A 57 -2.65 29.47 6.58
CA ASP A 57 -3.76 29.71 5.67
C ASP A 57 -5.11 29.85 6.39
N THR A 58 -5.09 29.69 7.71
CA THR A 58 -6.28 29.75 8.55
C THR A 58 -6.14 30.88 9.55
N PHE A 59 -7.17 31.70 9.62
CA PHE A 59 -7.26 32.84 10.54
C PHE A 59 -8.23 32.52 11.67
N PHE A 60 -7.82 32.80 12.92
CA PHE A 60 -8.65 32.60 14.10
C PHE A 60 -8.75 33.89 14.90
N VAL A 61 -9.96 34.26 15.31
CA VAL A 61 -10.22 35.42 16.16
C VAL A 61 -11.11 35.00 17.32
N TYR A 62 -10.75 35.46 18.52
CA TYR A 62 -11.62 35.37 19.68
C TYR A 62 -12.16 36.80 19.98
N GLU A 63 -13.46 36.99 19.74
CA GLU A 63 -14.14 38.30 19.86
C GLU A 63 -14.61 38.53 21.30
N ASN A 64 -13.78 39.18 22.11
CA ASN A 64 -14.09 39.44 23.50
C ASN A 64 -14.38 40.93 23.77
N TYR A 65 -14.86 41.64 22.77
CA TYR A 65 -15.26 43.05 22.98
C TYR A 65 -16.41 43.14 23.96
N PRO A 66 -16.32 44.03 24.98
CA PRO A 66 -17.45 44.34 25.85
C PRO A 66 -18.48 45.10 25.04
N ILE A 67 -19.46 44.43 24.44
CA ILE A 67 -20.62 45.04 23.83
C ILE A 67 -21.59 45.30 24.97
N ASP A 68 -21.70 46.57 25.38
CA ASP A 68 -22.71 46.97 26.33
C ASP A 68 -24.08 47.05 25.62
N ALA A 69 -24.85 45.97 25.76
CA ALA A 69 -26.20 45.88 25.20
C ALA A 69 -27.13 47.01 25.67
N ALA A 70 -26.86 47.60 26.84
CA ALA A 70 -27.61 48.75 27.36
C ALA A 70 -27.36 50.01 26.53
N THR A 71 -26.14 50.19 26.01
CA THR A 71 -25.80 51.33 25.13
C THR A 71 -26.48 51.21 23.76
N LEU A 72 -26.82 49.98 23.32
CA LEU A 72 -27.51 49.72 22.07
C LEU A 72 -29.04 49.82 22.18
N ALA A 73 -29.59 49.77 23.38
CA ALA A 73 -31.03 49.82 23.62
C ALA A 73 -31.66 51.23 23.37
N GLY A 74 -30.85 52.23 23.06
CA GLY A 74 -31.27 53.58 22.63
C GLY A 74 -32.06 54.37 23.67
N ASN A 75 -31.59 55.58 23.98
CA ASN A 75 -32.42 56.60 24.58
C ASN A 75 -33.10 57.34 23.43
N ASP A 76 -34.36 57.70 23.54
CA ASP A 76 -35.16 58.48 22.58
C ASP A 76 -35.87 57.75 21.44
N GLY A 77 -36.29 56.52 21.65
CA GLY A 77 -37.16 55.80 20.69
C GLY A 77 -36.51 55.19 19.47
N LEU A 78 -35.17 55.22 19.39
CA LEU A 78 -34.39 54.50 18.39
C LEU A 78 -33.74 53.27 19.03
N ALA A 79 -34.06 52.09 18.54
CA ALA A 79 -33.42 50.84 18.95
C ALA A 79 -32.64 50.24 17.78
N VAL A 80 -31.40 49.80 18.04
CA VAL A 80 -30.65 49.01 17.07
C VAL A 80 -31.19 47.59 17.11
N THR A 81 -31.89 47.21 16.04
CA THR A 81 -32.56 45.88 15.94
C THR A 81 -31.68 44.78 15.36
N GLY A 82 -30.49 45.13 14.86
CA GLY A 82 -29.52 44.14 14.35
C GLY A 82 -28.28 44.81 13.76
N PHE A 83 -27.19 44.07 13.77
CA PHE A 83 -25.93 44.41 13.10
C PHE A 83 -25.71 43.42 11.99
N ALA A 84 -25.48 43.90 10.77
CA ALA A 84 -24.91 43.09 9.70
C ALA A 84 -23.45 43.55 9.53
N HIS A 85 -22.53 42.68 9.85
CA HIS A 85 -21.10 42.93 9.72
C HIS A 85 -20.55 42.10 8.55
N HIS A 86 -19.96 42.76 7.57
CA HIS A 86 -19.27 42.14 6.46
C HIS A 86 -17.80 42.51 6.52
N GLU A 87 -16.99 41.60 6.98
CA GLU A 87 -15.53 41.68 6.85
C GLU A 87 -15.07 40.78 5.75
N THR A 88 -14.10 41.20 4.97
CA THR A 88 -13.41 40.38 4.00
C THR A 88 -11.97 40.30 4.41
N ASN A 89 -11.46 39.10 4.55
CA ASN A 89 -10.05 38.82 4.77
C ASN A 89 -9.47 38.01 3.58
N HIS A 90 -8.17 37.92 3.52
CA HIS A 90 -7.47 37.24 2.41
C HIS A 90 -7.12 35.80 2.74
N TYR A 91 -7.55 35.24 3.86
CA TYR A 91 -7.31 33.86 4.25
C TYR A 91 -8.41 32.96 3.70
N PRO A 92 -8.05 31.77 3.17
CA PRO A 92 -9.03 30.82 2.65
C PRO A 92 -10.06 30.35 3.68
N LEU A 93 -9.70 30.34 4.96
CA LEU A 93 -10.56 29.98 6.08
C LEU A 93 -10.38 30.96 7.24
N SER A 94 -11.48 31.46 7.76
CA SER A 94 -11.50 32.30 8.94
C SER A 94 -12.53 31.76 9.93
N VAL A 95 -12.14 31.66 11.19
CA VAL A 95 -12.99 31.20 12.29
C VAL A 95 -13.01 32.28 13.38
N GLN A 96 -14.18 32.80 13.67
CA GLN A 96 -14.43 33.74 14.76
C GLN A 96 -15.16 33.01 15.88
N ALA A 97 -14.61 33.05 17.08
CA ALA A 97 -15.25 32.55 18.29
C ALA A 97 -15.82 33.78 19.08
N ILE A 98 -17.11 33.81 19.27
CA ILE A 98 -17.84 34.90 19.90
C ILE A 98 -18.39 34.38 21.23
N PRO A 99 -17.87 34.83 22.38
CA PRO A 99 -18.37 34.45 23.68
C PRO A 99 -19.70 35.17 23.95
N GLY A 100 -20.62 34.50 24.65
CA GLY A 100 -21.92 35.00 25.09
C GLY A 100 -22.47 34.00 26.10
N ASP A 101 -23.79 33.96 26.25
CA ASP A 101 -24.46 32.90 27.01
C ASP A 101 -24.13 31.53 26.44
N GLU A 102 -23.92 31.47 25.12
CA GLU A 102 -23.40 30.34 24.39
C GLU A 102 -22.18 30.77 23.55
N LEU A 103 -21.20 29.87 23.38
CA LEU A 103 -20.07 30.11 22.49
C LEU A 103 -20.53 29.94 21.03
N THR A 104 -20.51 31.03 20.28
CA THR A 104 -20.90 31.05 18.87
C THR A 104 -19.64 30.99 17.96
N PHE A 105 -19.66 30.18 16.92
CA PHE A 105 -18.67 30.20 15.87
C PHE A 105 -19.22 30.75 14.58
N ARG A 106 -18.53 31.77 14.04
CA ARG A 106 -18.74 32.27 12.68
C ARG A 106 -17.59 31.80 11.81
N VAL A 107 -17.90 31.12 10.72
CA VAL A 107 -16.88 30.59 9.80
C VAL A 107 -17.07 31.25 8.43
N GLU A 108 -16.02 31.90 7.96
CA GLU A 108 -15.93 32.49 6.63
C GLU A 108 -14.92 31.74 5.81
N TYR A 109 -15.25 31.46 4.56
CA TYR A 109 -14.38 30.64 3.71
C TYR A 109 -14.46 31.02 2.23
N ASP A 110 -13.38 30.80 1.52
CA ASP A 110 -13.30 31.01 0.08
C ASP A 110 -14.00 29.84 -0.66
N THR A 111 -15.07 30.14 -1.36
CA THR A 111 -15.87 29.16 -2.12
C THR A 111 -15.14 28.58 -3.33
N THR A 112 -14.00 29.13 -3.72
CA THR A 112 -13.12 28.55 -4.74
C THR A 112 -12.22 27.46 -4.19
N VAL A 113 -12.04 27.41 -2.85
CA VAL A 113 -11.18 26.44 -2.14
C VAL A 113 -12.01 25.38 -1.42
N PHE A 114 -13.10 25.79 -0.78
CA PHE A 114 -13.95 24.93 0.04
C PHE A 114 -15.40 24.92 -0.46
N ASP A 115 -16.03 23.77 -0.43
CA ASP A 115 -17.48 23.65 -0.59
C ASP A 115 -18.21 23.75 0.77
N ALA A 116 -19.49 24.09 0.74
CA ALA A 116 -20.29 24.29 1.95
C ALA A 116 -20.38 23.02 2.81
N ALA A 117 -20.50 21.84 2.21
CA ALA A 117 -20.62 20.58 2.93
C ALA A 117 -19.31 20.22 3.68
N ALA A 118 -18.16 20.57 3.11
CA ALA A 118 -16.87 20.40 3.78
C ALA A 118 -16.76 21.31 5.01
N ILE A 119 -17.24 22.56 4.92
CA ILE A 119 -17.24 23.49 6.04
C ILE A 119 -18.25 23.08 7.12
N GLU A 120 -19.44 22.64 6.77
CA GLU A 120 -20.40 22.10 7.73
C GLU A 120 -19.80 20.90 8.49
N THR A 121 -19.17 19.99 7.78
CA THR A 121 -18.46 18.85 8.40
C THR A 121 -17.33 19.30 9.32
N PHE A 122 -16.55 20.30 8.92
CA PHE A 122 -15.50 20.89 9.74
C PHE A 122 -16.06 21.48 11.05
N VAL A 123 -17.14 22.26 10.97
CA VAL A 123 -17.77 22.88 12.15
C VAL A 123 -18.28 21.81 13.12
N GLU A 124 -18.93 20.77 12.62
CA GLU A 124 -19.42 19.67 13.47
C GLU A 124 -18.27 18.89 14.14
N ARG A 125 -17.16 18.69 13.44
CA ARG A 125 -15.95 18.11 14.03
C ARG A 125 -15.34 19.03 15.10
N LEU A 126 -15.27 20.32 14.85
CA LEU A 126 -14.77 21.30 15.83
C LEU A 126 -15.60 21.25 17.12
N LYS A 127 -16.93 21.24 17.00
CA LYS A 127 -17.84 21.12 18.16
C LYS A 127 -17.57 19.82 18.94
N ARG A 128 -17.45 18.67 18.27
CA ARG A 128 -17.17 17.39 18.93
C ARG A 128 -15.85 17.41 19.69
N VAL A 129 -14.80 17.94 19.06
CA VAL A 129 -13.49 18.07 19.71
C VAL A 129 -13.59 18.91 20.96
N LEU A 130 -14.21 20.08 20.91
CA LEU A 130 -14.37 20.97 22.06
C LEU A 130 -15.18 20.33 23.17
N VAL A 131 -16.29 19.68 22.86
CA VAL A 131 -17.09 18.95 23.85
C VAL A 131 -16.27 17.82 24.51
N ALA A 132 -15.52 17.08 23.73
CA ALA A 132 -14.69 15.99 24.27
C ALA A 132 -13.52 16.50 25.12
N MET A 133 -12.88 17.62 24.75
CA MET A 133 -11.84 18.29 25.52
C MET A 133 -12.34 18.79 26.88
N ILE A 134 -13.57 19.28 26.94
CA ILE A 134 -14.19 19.74 28.19
C ILE A 134 -14.63 18.56 29.07
N ALA A 135 -15.16 17.50 28.46
CA ALA A 135 -15.67 16.34 29.19
C ALA A 135 -14.56 15.59 29.95
N ASP A 136 -13.37 15.48 29.37
CA ASP A 136 -12.20 14.89 30.03
C ASP A 136 -10.90 15.57 29.54
N PRO A 137 -10.45 16.62 30.25
CA PRO A 137 -9.26 17.37 29.88
C PRO A 137 -7.94 16.58 29.97
N ASN A 138 -7.93 15.45 30.66
CA ASN A 138 -6.73 14.64 30.85
C ASN A 138 -6.62 13.44 29.90
N ARG A 139 -7.63 13.23 29.04
CA ARG A 139 -7.54 12.19 28.02
C ARG A 139 -6.61 12.63 26.88
N PRO A 140 -5.87 11.70 26.26
CA PRO A 140 -5.06 12.01 25.09
C PRO A 140 -5.92 12.53 23.93
N LEU A 141 -5.51 13.62 23.28
CA LEU A 141 -6.23 14.20 22.15
C LEU A 141 -6.39 13.22 20.98
N SER A 142 -5.42 12.35 20.79
CA SER A 142 -5.48 11.27 19.78
C SER A 142 -6.63 10.27 19.98
N SER A 143 -7.21 10.22 21.20
CA SER A 143 -8.36 9.35 21.50
C SER A 143 -9.72 9.99 21.21
N ILE A 144 -9.74 11.26 20.82
CA ILE A 144 -10.98 11.96 20.47
C ILE A 144 -11.44 11.49 19.08
N ASP A 145 -12.63 10.93 19.02
CA ASP A 145 -13.23 10.54 17.76
C ASP A 145 -13.87 11.73 17.06
N VAL A 146 -13.32 12.09 15.91
CA VAL A 146 -13.77 13.24 15.12
C VAL A 146 -14.80 12.86 14.04
N LEU A 147 -14.99 11.55 13.77
CA LEU A 147 -15.92 11.08 12.75
C LEU A 147 -17.33 10.91 13.31
N ASP A 148 -18.34 11.20 12.50
CA ASP A 148 -19.69 10.75 12.78
C ASP A 148 -19.95 9.31 12.31
N ASP A 149 -21.10 8.74 12.71
CA ASP A 149 -21.43 7.37 12.38
C ASP A 149 -21.57 7.17 10.85
N ALA A 150 -22.09 8.15 10.13
CA ALA A 150 -22.22 8.07 8.68
C ALA A 150 -20.85 8.15 7.98
N GLU A 151 -19.93 8.97 8.49
CA GLU A 151 -18.55 9.04 8.00
C GLU A 151 -17.82 7.74 8.29
N ARG A 152 -18.00 7.17 9.48
CA ARG A 152 -17.42 5.89 9.87
C ARG A 152 -17.88 4.77 8.94
N VAL A 153 -19.18 4.67 8.69
CA VAL A 153 -19.75 3.71 7.73
C VAL A 153 -19.17 3.92 6.32
N ARG A 154 -19.03 5.19 5.87
CA ARG A 154 -18.42 5.48 4.56
C ARG A 154 -16.94 5.05 4.48
N VAL A 155 -16.18 5.27 5.54
CA VAL A 155 -14.78 4.81 5.63
C VAL A 155 -14.71 3.29 5.62
N GLU A 156 -15.56 2.62 6.38
CA GLU A 156 -15.65 1.15 6.44
C GLU A 156 -16.03 0.55 5.07
N GLN A 157 -17.02 1.11 4.39
CA GLN A 157 -17.42 0.67 3.04
C GLN A 157 -16.29 0.85 2.00
N ARG A 158 -15.43 1.87 2.15
CA ARG A 158 -14.28 2.09 1.28
C ARG A 158 -13.06 1.25 1.64
N SER A 159 -13.00 0.73 2.86
CA SER A 159 -11.82 0.03 3.41
C SER A 159 -11.68 -1.43 2.95
N ASN A 160 -12.55 -1.94 2.07
CA ASN A 160 -12.59 -3.36 1.67
C ASN A 160 -12.73 -4.34 2.87
N ARG A 161 -13.28 -3.91 3.99
CA ARG A 161 -13.41 -4.74 5.19
C ARG A 161 -14.18 -6.03 4.93
N ASP A 162 -15.22 -5.96 4.09
CA ASP A 162 -15.98 -7.13 3.66
C ASP A 162 -15.11 -8.17 2.93
N ALA A 163 -14.10 -7.71 2.20
CA ALA A 163 -13.14 -8.61 1.54
C ALA A 163 -12.18 -9.25 2.55
N LEU A 164 -11.82 -8.52 3.62
CA LEU A 164 -10.92 -9.02 4.67
C LEU A 164 -11.62 -9.95 5.66
N THR A 165 -12.93 -9.78 5.88
CA THR A 165 -13.74 -10.61 6.79
C THR A 165 -14.39 -11.80 6.11
N ARG A 166 -14.30 -11.90 4.78
CA ARG A 166 -14.84 -13.02 4.03
C ARG A 166 -14.15 -14.32 4.46
N LEU A 167 -14.94 -15.34 4.79
CA LEU A 167 -14.42 -16.69 4.99
C LEU A 167 -13.77 -17.17 3.70
N VAL A 168 -12.46 -17.22 3.69
CA VAL A 168 -11.66 -17.70 2.57
C VAL A 168 -11.43 -19.19 2.77
N PRO A 169 -11.45 -20.03 1.72
CA PRO A 169 -11.03 -21.40 1.83
C PRO A 169 -9.62 -21.46 2.45
N THR A 170 -9.50 -22.06 3.62
CA THR A 170 -8.21 -22.26 4.27
C THR A 170 -7.48 -23.38 3.54
N GLY A 171 -6.38 -23.07 2.87
CA GLY A 171 -5.58 -24.04 2.17
C GLY A 171 -4.20 -23.49 1.85
N SER A 172 -3.24 -24.39 1.67
CA SER A 172 -1.92 -24.03 1.14
C SER A 172 -1.94 -24.00 -0.39
N ILE A 173 -0.99 -23.31 -1.00
CA ILE A 173 -0.83 -23.26 -2.47
C ILE A 173 -0.72 -24.70 -3.05
N PRO A 174 0.11 -25.63 -2.50
CA PRO A 174 0.15 -27.00 -2.97
C PRO A 174 -1.17 -27.76 -2.86
N ALA A 175 -1.96 -27.53 -1.78
CA ALA A 175 -3.26 -28.18 -1.61
C ALA A 175 -4.27 -27.73 -2.67
N LEU A 176 -4.30 -26.42 -2.97
CA LEU A 176 -5.19 -25.89 -4.00
C LEU A 176 -4.75 -26.34 -5.40
N PHE A 177 -3.42 -26.40 -5.65
CA PHE A 177 -2.89 -26.95 -6.90
C PHE A 177 -3.28 -28.42 -7.07
N ALA A 178 -3.15 -29.25 -6.04
CA ALA A 178 -3.56 -30.65 -6.08
C ALA A 178 -5.06 -30.83 -6.37
N ALA A 179 -5.92 -29.99 -5.79
CA ALA A 179 -7.33 -29.98 -6.07
C ALA A 179 -7.62 -29.66 -7.56
N GLN A 180 -6.84 -28.73 -8.14
CA GLN A 180 -6.96 -28.41 -9.57
C GLN A 180 -6.48 -29.56 -10.47
N VAL A 181 -5.36 -30.21 -10.12
CA VAL A 181 -4.88 -31.40 -10.82
C VAL A 181 -5.95 -32.51 -10.85
N ALA A 182 -6.60 -32.74 -9.71
CA ALA A 182 -7.67 -33.74 -9.62
C ALA A 182 -8.88 -33.39 -10.49
N ARG A 183 -9.18 -32.11 -10.65
CA ARG A 183 -10.33 -31.64 -11.40
C ARG A 183 -10.11 -31.62 -12.92
N ALA A 184 -8.92 -31.21 -13.36
CA ALA A 184 -8.64 -30.98 -14.78
C ALA A 184 -7.21 -31.43 -15.16
N PRO A 185 -6.84 -32.73 -15.02
CA PRO A 185 -5.48 -33.23 -15.17
C PRO A 185 -4.88 -32.98 -16.55
N GLU A 186 -5.68 -33.09 -17.61
CA GLU A 186 -5.24 -32.99 -19.01
C GLU A 186 -5.22 -31.54 -19.53
N THR A 187 -5.75 -30.60 -18.77
CA THR A 187 -5.74 -29.17 -19.18
C THR A 187 -4.31 -28.63 -19.09
N VAL A 188 -3.92 -27.80 -20.07
CA VAL A 188 -2.61 -27.13 -20.08
C VAL A 188 -2.51 -26.16 -18.92
N ALA A 189 -1.53 -26.38 -18.04
CA ALA A 189 -1.25 -25.55 -16.87
C ALA A 189 -0.16 -24.52 -17.14
N LEU A 190 0.83 -24.86 -17.96
CA LEU A 190 2.02 -24.04 -18.19
C LEU A 190 2.47 -24.14 -19.64
N THR A 191 2.72 -22.97 -20.27
CA THR A 191 3.36 -22.91 -21.59
C THR A 191 4.62 -22.05 -21.52
N CYS A 192 5.73 -22.57 -22.04
CA CYS A 192 7.02 -21.90 -22.13
C CYS A 192 7.62 -22.10 -23.52
N GLY A 193 7.59 -21.06 -24.35
CA GLY A 193 7.96 -21.18 -25.77
C GLY A 193 7.01 -22.14 -26.49
N GLU A 194 7.58 -23.18 -27.10
CA GLU A 194 6.83 -24.25 -27.80
C GLU A 194 6.41 -25.43 -26.88
N ARG A 195 6.89 -25.44 -25.65
CA ARG A 195 6.61 -26.51 -24.68
C ARG A 195 5.42 -26.17 -23.81
N SER A 196 4.46 -27.07 -23.73
CA SER A 196 3.33 -26.99 -22.80
C SER A 196 3.33 -28.18 -21.85
N LEU A 197 2.90 -27.94 -20.61
CA LEU A 197 2.69 -28.97 -19.59
C LEU A 197 1.23 -28.94 -19.15
N THR A 198 0.59 -30.09 -19.10
CA THR A 198 -0.71 -30.27 -18.45
C THR A 198 -0.55 -30.18 -16.93
N TYR A 199 -1.69 -30.02 -16.21
CA TYR A 199 -1.66 -30.05 -14.75
C TYR A 199 -1.07 -31.33 -14.21
N GLN A 200 -1.39 -32.48 -14.81
CA GLN A 200 -0.85 -33.78 -14.41
C GLN A 200 0.64 -33.86 -14.66
N GLU A 201 1.15 -33.40 -15.81
CA GLU A 201 2.57 -33.38 -16.11
C GLU A 201 3.35 -32.48 -15.20
N LEU A 202 2.82 -31.26 -14.93
CA LEU A 202 3.41 -30.32 -13.98
C LEU A 202 3.43 -30.90 -12.56
N ASP A 203 2.35 -31.55 -12.13
CA ASP A 203 2.27 -32.21 -10.83
C ASP A 203 3.33 -33.32 -10.68
N LYS A 204 3.43 -34.22 -11.68
CA LYS A 204 4.43 -35.26 -11.69
C LYS A 204 5.87 -34.72 -11.67
N ALA A 205 6.13 -33.67 -12.44
CA ALA A 205 7.46 -33.03 -12.48
C ALA A 205 7.80 -32.40 -11.12
N THR A 206 6.86 -31.67 -10.52
CA THR A 206 7.07 -31.04 -9.22
C THR A 206 7.17 -32.02 -8.07
N ASN A 207 6.44 -33.15 -8.12
CA ASN A 207 6.56 -34.21 -7.12
C ASN A 207 7.95 -34.88 -7.18
N ARG A 208 8.46 -35.21 -8.36
CA ARG A 208 9.83 -35.76 -8.51
C ARG A 208 10.87 -34.82 -7.96
N PHE A 209 10.76 -33.54 -8.30
CA PHE A 209 11.73 -32.55 -7.83
C PHE A 209 11.60 -32.33 -6.31
N ALA A 210 10.39 -32.36 -5.74
CA ALA A 210 10.17 -32.32 -4.30
C ALA A 210 10.80 -33.51 -3.57
N HIS A 211 10.71 -34.73 -4.12
CA HIS A 211 11.37 -35.88 -3.58
C HIS A 211 12.90 -35.78 -3.65
N LEU A 212 13.47 -35.20 -4.70
CA LEU A 212 14.89 -34.90 -4.77
C LEU A 212 15.28 -33.89 -3.67
N LEU A 213 14.53 -32.83 -3.49
CA LEU A 213 14.78 -31.80 -2.48
C LEU A 213 14.77 -32.38 -1.05
N THR A 214 13.81 -33.24 -0.73
CA THR A 214 13.74 -33.89 0.58
C THR A 214 14.78 -34.95 0.78
N GLY A 215 14.99 -35.83 -0.21
CA GLY A 215 15.85 -36.97 -0.10
C GLY A 215 17.35 -36.63 -0.15
N ARG A 216 17.78 -35.78 -1.07
CA ARG A 216 19.18 -35.40 -1.26
C ARG A 216 19.53 -34.09 -0.53
N GLY A 217 18.61 -33.15 -0.51
CA GLY A 217 18.81 -31.81 0.08
C GLY A 217 18.41 -31.70 1.55
N GLY A 218 17.69 -32.69 2.11
CA GLY A 218 17.15 -32.63 3.47
C GLY A 218 16.17 -31.48 3.69
N ILE A 219 15.59 -30.95 2.60
CA ILE A 219 14.74 -29.75 2.61
C ILE A 219 13.34 -30.13 3.07
N GLY A 220 12.82 -29.37 4.04
CA GLY A 220 11.53 -29.62 4.66
C GLY A 220 10.89 -28.37 5.29
N PRO A 221 9.82 -28.58 6.08
CA PRO A 221 9.05 -27.48 6.67
C PRO A 221 9.87 -26.45 7.45
N GLY A 222 9.56 -25.17 7.28
CA GLY A 222 10.19 -24.06 7.98
C GLY A 222 11.55 -23.64 7.45
N GLN A 223 12.13 -24.40 6.52
CA GLN A 223 13.40 -24.04 5.87
C GLN A 223 13.19 -23.09 4.70
N ARG A 224 14.26 -22.42 4.29
CA ARG A 224 14.28 -21.47 3.19
C ARG A 224 15.23 -21.95 2.09
N VAL A 225 14.81 -21.83 0.84
CA VAL A 225 15.58 -22.25 -0.33
C VAL A 225 15.71 -21.06 -1.27
N ALA A 226 16.94 -20.65 -1.57
CA ALA A 226 17.18 -19.60 -2.55
C ALA A 226 16.89 -20.13 -3.97
N LEU A 227 16.31 -19.27 -4.81
CA LEU A 227 16.08 -19.55 -6.22
C LEU A 227 16.74 -18.47 -7.07
N LEU A 228 17.87 -18.78 -7.67
CA LEU A 228 18.59 -17.92 -8.61
C LEU A 228 18.47 -18.51 -10.02
N ALA A 229 17.38 -18.20 -10.70
CA ALA A 229 17.09 -18.73 -12.03
C ALA A 229 16.34 -17.70 -12.89
N PRO A 230 16.54 -17.72 -14.22
CA PRO A 230 15.68 -16.98 -15.13
C PRO A 230 14.27 -17.56 -15.10
N ARG A 231 13.30 -16.78 -15.57
CA ARG A 231 11.92 -17.25 -15.77
C ARG A 231 11.92 -18.39 -16.79
N SER A 232 11.50 -19.57 -16.35
CA SER A 232 11.44 -20.78 -17.16
C SER A 232 10.39 -21.75 -16.60
N ALA A 233 10.05 -22.79 -17.33
CA ALA A 233 9.18 -23.85 -16.83
C ALA A 233 9.81 -24.56 -15.63
N GLU A 234 11.11 -24.76 -15.67
CA GLU A 234 11.90 -25.41 -14.62
C GLU A 234 11.93 -24.55 -13.33
N ALA A 235 11.98 -23.23 -13.45
CA ALA A 235 11.87 -22.34 -12.29
C ALA A 235 10.50 -22.45 -11.60
N ILE A 236 9.41 -22.57 -12.37
CA ILE A 236 8.07 -22.80 -11.81
C ILE A 236 7.96 -24.17 -11.17
N VAL A 237 8.51 -25.21 -11.82
CA VAL A 237 8.59 -26.57 -11.24
C VAL A 237 9.35 -26.53 -9.91
N SER A 238 10.48 -25.81 -9.86
CA SER A 238 11.29 -25.66 -8.65
C SER A 238 10.54 -24.95 -7.53
N ILE A 239 9.87 -23.82 -7.82
CA ILE A 239 9.07 -23.08 -6.84
C ILE A 239 7.98 -24.00 -6.24
N LEU A 240 7.19 -24.64 -7.09
CA LEU A 240 6.11 -25.51 -6.61
C LEU A 240 6.66 -26.74 -5.86
N ALA A 241 7.79 -27.26 -6.28
CA ALA A 241 8.46 -28.36 -5.56
C ALA A 241 8.92 -27.92 -4.16
N VAL A 242 9.55 -26.75 -4.02
CA VAL A 242 9.91 -26.19 -2.71
C VAL A 242 8.68 -26.05 -1.83
N LEU A 243 7.60 -25.47 -2.35
CA LEU A 243 6.35 -25.33 -1.60
C LEU A 243 5.76 -26.68 -1.16
N LYS A 244 5.89 -27.73 -1.99
CA LYS A 244 5.42 -29.09 -1.65
C LYS A 244 6.22 -29.73 -0.53
N THR A 245 7.49 -29.35 -0.32
CA THR A 245 8.28 -29.81 0.84
C THR A 245 7.90 -29.11 2.15
N GLY A 246 7.09 -28.07 2.13
CA GLY A 246 6.80 -27.20 3.26
C GLY A 246 7.87 -26.12 3.52
N ALA A 247 8.86 -26.01 2.63
CA ALA A 247 9.86 -24.95 2.69
C ALA A 247 9.38 -23.69 1.96
N ALA A 248 9.98 -22.54 2.32
CA ALA A 248 9.76 -21.26 1.67
C ALA A 248 10.80 -21.02 0.57
N TYR A 249 10.40 -20.47 -0.59
CA TYR A 249 11.37 -20.06 -1.59
C TYR A 249 11.77 -18.59 -1.41
N VAL A 250 13.02 -18.27 -1.75
CA VAL A 250 13.59 -16.92 -1.74
C VAL A 250 14.07 -16.60 -3.15
N PRO A 251 13.26 -15.93 -3.97
CA PRO A 251 13.61 -15.67 -5.35
C PRO A 251 14.61 -14.53 -5.45
N ILE A 252 15.68 -14.75 -6.21
CA ILE A 252 16.73 -13.77 -6.49
C ILE A 252 16.77 -13.53 -8.00
N ASP A 253 16.70 -12.27 -8.41
CA ASP A 253 16.82 -11.93 -9.82
C ASP A 253 18.27 -12.14 -10.30
N PRO A 254 18.50 -12.89 -11.39
CA PRO A 254 19.82 -13.04 -11.97
C PRO A 254 20.54 -11.73 -12.33
N ALA A 255 19.78 -10.65 -12.58
CA ALA A 255 20.32 -9.32 -12.85
C ALA A 255 20.73 -8.56 -11.57
N SER A 256 20.45 -9.09 -10.38
CA SER A 256 20.80 -8.44 -9.12
C SER A 256 22.32 -8.32 -8.97
N PRO A 257 22.86 -7.17 -8.51
CA PRO A 257 24.27 -7.04 -8.16
C PRO A 257 24.68 -8.03 -7.05
N SER A 258 25.91 -8.55 -7.12
CA SER A 258 26.38 -9.56 -6.16
C SER A 258 26.32 -9.10 -4.69
N ALA A 259 26.64 -7.84 -4.41
CA ALA A 259 26.53 -7.29 -3.05
C ALA A 259 25.07 -7.30 -2.52
N ARG A 260 24.08 -7.01 -3.37
CA ARG A 260 22.67 -7.08 -2.98
C ARG A 260 22.23 -8.52 -2.75
N MET A 261 22.65 -9.42 -3.62
CA MET A 261 22.38 -10.85 -3.49
C MET A 261 22.94 -11.40 -2.19
N GLN A 262 24.18 -11.05 -1.84
CA GLN A 262 24.80 -11.48 -0.59
C GLN A 262 24.01 -11.01 0.64
N LEU A 263 23.59 -9.74 0.68
CA LEU A 263 22.74 -9.21 1.76
C LEU A 263 21.42 -10.00 1.91
N MET A 264 20.81 -10.41 0.79
CA MET A 264 19.58 -11.19 0.81
C MET A 264 19.83 -12.62 1.33
N LEU A 265 20.96 -13.23 0.94
CA LEU A 265 21.36 -14.57 1.39
C LEU A 265 21.72 -14.58 2.88
N ASP A 266 22.46 -13.57 3.34
CA ASP A 266 22.85 -13.42 4.75
C ASP A 266 21.62 -13.23 5.66
N ASP A 267 20.61 -12.46 5.21
CA ASP A 267 19.39 -12.20 5.97
C ASP A 267 18.40 -13.39 5.90
N ALA A 268 18.26 -14.01 4.73
CA ALA A 268 17.34 -15.13 4.54
C ALA A 268 17.88 -16.46 5.09
N GLU A 269 19.20 -16.63 5.22
CA GLU A 269 19.88 -17.86 5.67
C GLU A 269 19.30 -19.13 5.01
N PRO A 270 19.30 -19.24 3.66
CA PRO A 270 18.75 -20.41 3.00
C PRO A 270 19.62 -21.64 3.23
N VAL A 271 19.00 -22.82 3.38
CA VAL A 271 19.71 -24.09 3.58
C VAL A 271 20.31 -24.64 2.30
N ALA A 272 19.83 -24.21 1.14
CA ALA A 272 20.30 -24.60 -0.19
C ALA A 272 19.88 -23.55 -1.22
N ALA A 273 20.46 -23.62 -2.40
CA ALA A 273 20.07 -22.80 -3.54
C ALA A 273 19.76 -23.65 -4.76
N ILE A 274 18.64 -23.37 -5.43
CA ILE A 274 18.28 -23.93 -6.73
C ILE A 274 18.69 -22.93 -7.79
N THR A 275 19.49 -23.36 -8.76
CA THR A 275 20.03 -22.47 -9.80
C THR A 275 20.34 -23.24 -11.08
N THR A 276 20.74 -22.52 -12.13
CA THR A 276 21.30 -23.11 -13.34
C THR A 276 22.83 -23.26 -13.21
N PRO A 277 23.48 -24.19 -13.97
CA PRO A 277 24.92 -24.34 -13.91
C PRO A 277 25.71 -23.05 -14.15
N GLU A 278 25.20 -22.16 -15.03
CA GLU A 278 25.88 -20.91 -15.40
C GLU A 278 25.83 -19.85 -14.27
N LEU A 279 24.90 -20.00 -13.34
CA LEU A 279 24.72 -19.06 -12.23
C LEU A 279 25.24 -19.61 -10.90
N ALA A 280 25.62 -20.90 -10.85
CA ALA A 280 26.04 -21.58 -9.63
C ALA A 280 27.27 -20.93 -8.96
N GLU A 281 28.22 -20.44 -9.75
CA GLU A 281 29.43 -19.76 -9.24
C GLU A 281 29.15 -18.47 -8.47
N ARG A 282 27.93 -17.94 -8.57
CA ARG A 282 27.51 -16.73 -7.85
C ARG A 282 26.99 -17.01 -6.43
N LEU A 283 26.88 -18.28 -6.05
CA LEU A 283 26.24 -18.74 -4.80
C LEU A 283 27.25 -19.48 -3.92
N ASP A 284 28.32 -18.78 -3.51
CA ASP A 284 29.36 -19.38 -2.66
C ASP A 284 28.81 -19.84 -1.30
N GLY A 285 29.29 -21.00 -0.84
CA GLY A 285 29.00 -21.52 0.50
C GLY A 285 27.65 -22.18 0.69
N LEU A 286 26.78 -22.22 -0.33
CA LEU A 286 25.50 -22.92 -0.27
C LEU A 286 25.50 -24.25 -1.02
N PRO A 287 24.82 -25.29 -0.52
CA PRO A 287 24.53 -26.49 -1.29
C PRO A 287 23.74 -26.11 -2.55
N ILE A 288 24.28 -26.47 -3.71
CA ILE A 288 23.68 -26.16 -5.01
C ILE A 288 22.85 -27.31 -5.51
N ILE A 289 21.67 -27.04 -6.00
CA ILE A 289 20.76 -27.96 -6.67
C ILE A 289 20.51 -27.42 -8.07
N ASP A 290 20.92 -28.21 -9.08
CA ASP A 290 20.73 -27.84 -10.47
C ASP A 290 19.27 -27.99 -10.87
N VAL A 291 18.69 -26.93 -11.40
CA VAL A 291 17.31 -26.90 -11.90
C VAL A 291 17.08 -27.91 -13.03
N TYR A 292 18.14 -28.33 -13.72
CA TYR A 292 18.14 -29.34 -14.80
C TYR A 292 18.70 -30.73 -14.39
N ASP A 293 18.84 -30.97 -13.07
CA ASP A 293 19.44 -32.23 -12.59
C ASP A 293 18.72 -33.44 -13.20
N PRO A 294 19.41 -34.27 -14.03
CA PRO A 294 18.79 -35.42 -14.66
C PRO A 294 18.34 -36.48 -13.65
N ALA A 295 18.89 -36.51 -12.45
CA ALA A 295 18.51 -37.45 -11.40
C ALA A 295 17.02 -37.24 -10.97
N VAL A 296 16.43 -36.10 -11.23
CA VAL A 296 14.99 -35.84 -10.97
C VAL A 296 14.09 -36.89 -11.60
N ALA A 297 14.45 -37.38 -12.79
CA ALA A 297 13.67 -38.40 -13.51
C ALA A 297 13.54 -39.72 -12.75
N SER A 298 14.50 -40.07 -11.88
CA SER A 298 14.53 -41.32 -11.11
C SER A 298 13.68 -41.27 -9.82
N TYR A 299 13.24 -40.08 -9.39
CA TYR A 299 12.46 -39.94 -8.18
C TYR A 299 10.97 -40.21 -8.40
N PRO A 300 10.23 -40.60 -7.33
CA PRO A 300 8.80 -40.87 -7.42
C PRO A 300 8.00 -39.66 -7.89
N SER A 301 7.00 -39.90 -8.72
CA SER A 301 6.05 -38.83 -9.14
C SER A 301 4.82 -38.74 -8.24
N THR A 302 4.76 -39.48 -7.15
CA THR A 302 3.69 -39.46 -6.16
C THR A 302 3.83 -38.22 -5.24
N PRO A 303 2.75 -37.67 -4.72
CA PRO A 303 2.82 -36.56 -3.76
C PRO A 303 3.63 -36.89 -2.51
N LEU A 304 4.28 -35.92 -1.91
CA LEU A 304 4.82 -35.98 -0.56
C LEU A 304 3.72 -36.14 0.48
N PRO A 305 3.97 -36.72 1.67
CA PRO A 305 3.00 -36.87 2.73
C PRO A 305 2.65 -35.49 3.34
N GLY A 306 1.37 -35.15 3.31
CA GLY A 306 0.82 -33.95 3.94
C GLY A 306 1.18 -32.62 3.22
N PRO A 307 0.19 -31.78 2.90
CA PRO A 307 0.48 -30.44 2.42
C PRO A 307 0.97 -29.54 3.57
N PRO A 308 1.73 -28.44 3.30
CA PRO A 308 2.07 -27.46 4.30
C PRO A 308 0.81 -26.81 4.88
N ALA A 309 0.92 -26.29 6.11
CA ALA A 309 -0.17 -25.55 6.75
C ALA A 309 -0.41 -24.19 6.06
N PRO A 310 -1.62 -23.66 6.11
CA PRO A 310 -1.92 -22.32 5.56
C PRO A 310 -1.05 -21.22 6.15
N GLU A 311 -0.65 -21.34 7.41
CA GLU A 311 0.15 -20.40 8.19
C GLU A 311 1.65 -20.50 7.89
N ASP A 312 2.11 -21.58 7.25
CA ASP A 312 3.51 -21.73 6.88
C ASP A 312 3.92 -20.66 5.86
N ILE A 313 5.18 -20.22 5.96
CA ILE A 313 5.74 -19.24 5.04
C ILE A 313 5.91 -19.88 3.67
N ALA A 314 5.30 -19.27 2.65
CA ALA A 314 5.44 -19.71 1.27
C ALA A 314 6.68 -19.11 0.60
N TYR A 315 6.97 -17.84 0.86
CA TYR A 315 8.12 -17.17 0.26
C TYR A 315 8.58 -15.95 1.03
N LEU A 316 9.82 -15.52 0.74
CA LEU A 316 10.39 -14.24 1.15
C LEU A 316 10.75 -13.44 -0.10
N ILE A 317 10.14 -12.27 -0.29
CA ILE A 317 10.50 -11.34 -1.36
C ILE A 317 11.10 -10.07 -0.75
N TYR A 318 12.23 -9.64 -1.30
CA TYR A 318 12.97 -8.48 -0.82
C TYR A 318 12.57 -7.21 -1.55
N THR A 319 12.09 -6.24 -0.79
CA THR A 319 11.74 -4.91 -1.32
C THR A 319 12.94 -3.94 -1.22
N SER A 320 13.04 -3.00 -2.17
CA SER A 320 13.97 -1.89 -2.06
C SER A 320 13.47 -0.96 -0.96
N GLY A 321 14.21 -0.89 0.16
CA GLY A 321 13.90 0.06 1.22
C GLY A 321 13.90 1.49 0.68
N THR A 322 12.79 2.21 0.83
CA THR A 322 12.64 3.63 0.43
C THR A 322 13.52 4.59 1.24
N THR A 323 14.29 4.09 2.21
CA THR A 323 15.06 4.87 3.20
C THR A 323 16.57 4.63 3.14
N GLY A 324 17.11 4.02 2.07
CA GLY A 324 18.56 3.72 1.97
C GLY A 324 19.06 2.64 2.94
N VAL A 325 18.18 1.96 3.63
CA VAL A 325 18.45 0.81 4.52
C VAL A 325 18.58 -0.46 3.68
N PRO A 326 19.31 -1.52 4.14
CA PRO A 326 19.42 -2.80 3.44
C PRO A 326 18.04 -3.35 3.06
N PRO A 327 17.95 -4.12 1.97
CA PRO A 327 16.69 -4.69 1.51
C PRO A 327 16.02 -5.48 2.63
N LYS A 328 14.70 -5.32 2.77
CA LYS A 328 13.91 -6.02 3.79
C LYS A 328 13.19 -7.20 3.18
N GLY A 329 13.39 -8.41 3.72
CA GLY A 329 12.65 -9.60 3.37
C GLY A 329 11.22 -9.54 3.93
N VAL A 330 10.22 -9.67 3.06
CA VAL A 330 8.81 -9.77 3.44
C VAL A 330 8.41 -11.24 3.35
N ALA A 331 8.12 -11.84 4.51
CA ALA A 331 7.66 -13.21 4.61
C ALA A 331 6.14 -13.28 4.41
N ILE A 332 5.69 -14.07 3.46
CA ILE A 332 4.29 -14.24 3.10
C ILE A 332 3.88 -15.69 3.29
N THR A 333 2.78 -15.92 3.99
CA THR A 333 2.24 -17.27 4.24
C THR A 333 1.43 -17.77 3.03
N HIS A 334 1.20 -19.09 2.98
CA HIS A 334 0.30 -19.67 2.00
C HIS A 334 -1.10 -19.05 2.09
N GLN A 335 -1.60 -18.81 3.30
CA GLN A 335 -2.90 -18.20 3.52
C GLN A 335 -2.99 -16.77 2.95
N ASN A 336 -1.94 -15.96 3.08
CA ASN A 336 -1.94 -14.62 2.48
C ASN A 336 -2.12 -14.68 0.96
N VAL A 337 -1.46 -15.62 0.30
CA VAL A 337 -1.60 -15.82 -1.15
C VAL A 337 -3.02 -16.30 -1.50
N THR A 338 -3.54 -17.29 -0.83
CA THR A 338 -4.86 -17.85 -1.13
C THR A 338 -5.98 -16.85 -0.85
N GLN A 339 -5.84 -16.00 0.17
CA GLN A 339 -6.75 -14.88 0.45
C GLN A 339 -6.71 -13.82 -0.65
N LEU A 340 -5.50 -13.45 -1.11
CA LEU A 340 -5.32 -12.53 -2.22
C LEU A 340 -6.01 -13.04 -3.49
N LEU A 341 -5.82 -14.32 -3.83
CA LEU A 341 -6.43 -14.94 -4.99
C LEU A 341 -7.97 -14.94 -4.90
N SER A 342 -8.51 -15.30 -3.75
CA SER A 342 -9.94 -15.26 -3.51
C SER A 342 -10.52 -13.84 -3.62
N ALA A 343 -9.82 -12.83 -3.13
CA ALA A 343 -10.22 -11.43 -3.24
C ALA A 343 -10.16 -10.92 -4.69
N MET A 344 -9.20 -11.37 -5.48
CA MET A 344 -9.07 -11.02 -6.89
C MET A 344 -10.19 -11.65 -7.73
N ASP A 345 -10.53 -12.90 -7.48
CA ASP A 345 -11.58 -13.63 -8.24
C ASP A 345 -12.93 -12.92 -8.18
N THR A 346 -13.25 -12.23 -7.09
CA THR A 346 -14.49 -11.48 -6.95
C THR A 346 -14.58 -10.21 -7.80
N LYS A 347 -13.45 -9.70 -8.27
CA LYS A 347 -13.36 -8.42 -9.00
C LYS A 347 -13.05 -8.57 -10.48
N ILE A 348 -12.43 -9.68 -10.84
CA ILE A 348 -11.97 -9.96 -12.18
C ILE A 348 -12.49 -11.35 -12.51
N ALA A 349 -13.44 -11.46 -13.47
CA ALA A 349 -13.89 -12.77 -13.95
C ALA A 349 -12.68 -13.53 -14.53
N MET A 350 -11.96 -14.26 -13.65
CA MET A 350 -10.68 -14.88 -13.97
C MET A 350 -10.85 -16.22 -14.68
N ALA A 351 -12.11 -16.63 -14.82
CA ALA A 351 -12.55 -17.96 -15.20
C ALA A 351 -12.02 -18.48 -16.55
N GLU A 352 -11.68 -17.62 -17.50
CA GLU A 352 -11.30 -18.01 -18.86
C GLU A 352 -10.03 -17.31 -19.34
N GLN A 353 -9.13 -16.93 -18.41
CA GLN A 353 -8.03 -16.06 -18.76
C GLN A 353 -6.69 -16.77 -18.75
N VAL A 354 -5.88 -16.45 -19.75
CA VAL A 354 -4.47 -16.82 -19.85
C VAL A 354 -3.63 -15.69 -19.27
N TRP A 355 -2.79 -15.98 -18.32
CA TRP A 355 -1.89 -15.02 -17.70
C TRP A 355 -0.47 -15.18 -18.22
N SER A 356 0.20 -14.05 -18.46
CA SER A 356 1.60 -14.05 -18.83
C SER A 356 2.46 -13.70 -17.62
N LEU A 357 3.45 -14.55 -17.29
CA LEU A 357 4.48 -14.28 -16.31
C LEU A 357 5.47 -13.28 -16.90
N TRP A 358 5.24 -12.00 -16.66
CA TRP A 358 6.03 -10.90 -17.21
C TRP A 358 7.11 -10.39 -16.25
N HIS A 359 6.81 -10.32 -14.96
CA HIS A 359 7.71 -9.76 -13.96
C HIS A 359 8.79 -10.76 -13.54
N SER A 360 9.89 -10.24 -12.99
CA SER A 360 10.91 -11.06 -12.31
C SER A 360 10.26 -11.88 -11.20
N LEU A 361 10.73 -13.10 -10.97
CA LEU A 361 10.28 -13.96 -9.88
C LEU A 361 10.55 -13.34 -8.50
N ALA A 362 11.53 -12.42 -8.41
CA ALA A 362 11.87 -11.68 -7.20
C ALA A 362 10.97 -10.45 -6.97
N PHE A 363 9.91 -10.26 -7.76
CA PHE A 363 8.95 -9.18 -7.63
C PHE A 363 7.57 -9.71 -7.24
N ASP A 364 6.89 -9.07 -6.28
CA ASP A 364 5.65 -9.54 -5.68
C ASP A 364 4.51 -9.77 -6.67
N VAL A 365 4.44 -8.96 -7.75
CA VAL A 365 3.44 -9.15 -8.82
C VAL A 365 3.59 -10.50 -9.51
N SER A 366 4.79 -11.09 -9.56
CA SER A 366 5.01 -12.42 -10.14
C SER A 366 4.17 -13.49 -9.43
N VAL A 367 3.94 -13.33 -8.15
CA VAL A 367 3.10 -14.25 -7.36
C VAL A 367 1.66 -14.26 -7.87
N CYS A 368 1.11 -13.08 -8.17
CA CYS A 368 -0.22 -12.99 -8.80
C CYS A 368 -0.20 -13.57 -10.22
N GLU A 369 0.87 -13.37 -10.97
CA GLU A 369 1.03 -13.93 -12.32
C GLU A 369 1.20 -15.45 -12.29
N MET A 370 1.87 -15.99 -11.26
CA MET A 370 2.04 -17.43 -11.05
C MET A 370 0.77 -18.13 -10.52
N TRP A 371 0.12 -17.54 -9.53
CA TRP A 371 -0.96 -18.18 -8.79
C TRP A 371 -2.31 -17.50 -9.01
N GLY A 372 -2.34 -16.32 -9.62
CA GLY A 372 -3.48 -15.42 -9.73
C GLY A 372 -4.62 -15.91 -10.60
N VAL A 373 -4.43 -17.02 -11.29
CA VAL A 373 -5.48 -17.64 -12.08
C VAL A 373 -5.56 -19.11 -11.75
N ARG A 374 -6.56 -19.48 -10.96
CA ARG A 374 -7.15 -20.81 -10.92
C ARG A 374 -6.33 -22.02 -10.47
N CYS A 375 -5.44 -21.90 -9.51
CA CYS A 375 -5.27 -23.07 -8.66
C CYS A 375 -6.58 -23.50 -7.99
N CYS A 376 -7.61 -22.62 -7.97
CA CYS A 376 -8.78 -22.82 -7.12
C CYS A 376 -10.13 -22.99 -7.80
N MET A 377 -10.38 -22.47 -9.00
CA MET A 377 -11.78 -22.32 -9.40
C MET A 377 -12.17 -22.38 -10.87
N ALA A 378 -11.64 -23.12 -11.81
CA ALA A 378 -12.37 -23.41 -13.04
C ALA A 378 -11.55 -23.79 -14.28
N ASP A 379 -12.19 -24.00 -15.43
CA ASP A 379 -11.93 -24.98 -16.44
C ASP A 379 -10.80 -24.80 -17.44
N ASP A 380 -10.15 -23.64 -17.59
CA ASP A 380 -9.08 -23.46 -18.59
C ASP A 380 -7.98 -22.51 -18.14
N TRP A 381 -6.80 -23.02 -17.91
CA TRP A 381 -5.62 -22.29 -17.46
C TRP A 381 -4.47 -22.35 -18.42
N TRP A 382 -3.89 -21.17 -18.71
CA TRP A 382 -2.69 -21.04 -19.49
C TRP A 382 -1.69 -20.15 -18.80
N TRP A 383 -0.45 -20.62 -18.64
CA TRP A 383 0.70 -19.82 -18.29
C TRP A 383 1.58 -19.65 -19.51
N CYS A 384 1.79 -18.43 -19.96
CA CYS A 384 2.69 -18.12 -21.05
C CYS A 384 3.96 -17.52 -20.49
N LEU A 385 5.06 -18.30 -20.49
CA LEU A 385 6.38 -17.81 -20.18
C LEU A 385 7.01 -17.26 -21.44
N ASN A 386 7.02 -15.93 -21.61
CA ASN A 386 7.78 -15.32 -22.68
C ASN A 386 9.28 -15.34 -22.34
N ARG A 387 10.03 -16.19 -23.05
CA ARG A 387 11.47 -16.09 -23.11
C ARG A 387 11.79 -14.88 -23.97
N TRP A 388 12.22 -13.78 -23.39
CA TRP A 388 12.59 -12.56 -24.09
C TRP A 388 14.10 -12.54 -24.30
N PRO A 389 14.61 -12.69 -25.55
CA PRO A 389 15.78 -11.95 -25.98
C PRO A 389 15.29 -10.52 -26.26
N ALA A 390 16.08 -9.48 -25.95
CA ALA A 390 15.73 -8.08 -26.17
C ALA A 390 15.03 -7.86 -27.52
N PRO A 391 13.91 -7.14 -27.57
CA PRO A 391 12.96 -7.22 -28.65
C PRO A 391 13.48 -6.64 -29.96
N PRO A 392 13.21 -7.25 -31.10
CA PRO A 392 12.93 -6.52 -32.27
C PRO A 392 11.49 -5.98 -32.18
N ARG A 393 11.34 -4.69 -32.17
CA ARG A 393 10.12 -3.89 -31.84
C ARG A 393 8.83 -4.19 -32.63
N ARG A 394 8.75 -5.22 -33.46
CA ARG A 394 7.61 -5.47 -34.38
C ARG A 394 6.81 -6.76 -34.17
N ASN A 395 7.29 -7.77 -33.45
CA ASN A 395 6.59 -9.06 -33.36
C ASN A 395 5.80 -9.29 -32.03
N SER A 396 5.94 -8.44 -31.05
CA SER A 396 5.19 -8.56 -29.79
C SER A 396 3.68 -8.31 -29.92
N MET A 397 3.24 -7.66 -30.99
CA MET A 397 1.81 -7.42 -31.25
C MET A 397 1.04 -8.63 -31.79
N ARG A 398 1.71 -9.61 -32.42
CA ARG A 398 1.00 -10.74 -33.04
C ARG A 398 0.57 -11.82 -32.02
N CYS A 399 1.39 -12.07 -31.01
CA CYS A 399 1.00 -12.98 -29.93
C CYS A 399 -0.21 -12.41 -29.12
N TRP A 400 -0.30 -11.10 -29.09
CA TRP A 400 -1.35 -10.33 -28.40
C TRP A 400 -2.72 -10.37 -29.09
N GLN A 401 -2.74 -10.56 -30.40
CA GLN A 401 -3.98 -10.60 -31.19
C GLN A 401 -4.59 -12.00 -31.29
N GLN A 402 -3.82 -13.06 -31.03
CA GLN A 402 -4.28 -14.44 -31.13
C GLN A 402 -4.75 -15.03 -29.80
N SER A 403 -4.29 -14.53 -28.66
CA SER A 403 -4.82 -14.93 -27.36
C SER A 403 -5.72 -13.82 -26.81
N ARG A 404 -6.90 -14.16 -26.34
CA ARG A 404 -7.80 -13.24 -25.60
C ARG A 404 -7.19 -12.91 -24.23
N SER A 405 -5.94 -12.43 -24.22
CA SER A 405 -5.24 -12.05 -22.99
C SER A 405 -5.71 -10.67 -22.54
N VAL A 406 -6.18 -10.59 -21.31
CA VAL A 406 -6.53 -9.33 -20.67
C VAL A 406 -5.27 -8.64 -20.18
N CYS A 407 -4.90 -7.58 -20.87
CA CYS A 407 -3.87 -6.67 -20.36
C CYS A 407 -4.42 -5.83 -19.22
N CYS A 408 -3.68 -5.71 -18.14
CA CYS A 408 -4.03 -4.87 -17.01
C CYS A 408 -4.48 -3.45 -17.47
N PRO A 409 -5.71 -2.99 -17.18
CA PRO A 409 -6.24 -1.70 -17.67
C PRO A 409 -5.39 -0.48 -17.30
N ARG A 410 -4.56 -0.59 -16.26
CA ARG A 410 -3.66 0.50 -15.81
C ARG A 410 -2.58 0.88 -16.83
N ARG A 411 -2.16 -0.01 -17.75
CA ARG A 411 -1.14 0.33 -18.75
C ARG A 411 -1.64 1.27 -19.86
N ARG A 412 -2.90 1.19 -20.26
CA ARG A 412 -3.44 2.13 -21.25
C ARG A 412 -3.48 3.58 -20.74
N ARG A 413 -3.69 3.80 -19.45
CA ARG A 413 -3.68 5.14 -18.84
C ARG A 413 -2.26 5.70 -18.66
N VAL A 414 -1.31 4.87 -18.26
CA VAL A 414 0.11 5.28 -18.07
C VAL A 414 0.77 5.60 -19.40
N LEU A 415 0.55 4.82 -20.46
CA LEU A 415 1.08 5.09 -21.81
C LEU A 415 0.51 6.39 -22.42
N ARG A 416 -0.77 6.70 -22.22
CA ARG A 416 -1.36 7.97 -22.69
C ARG A 416 -0.81 9.19 -21.93
N VAL A 417 -0.47 9.06 -20.65
CA VAL A 417 0.14 10.17 -19.87
C VAL A 417 1.59 10.37 -20.25
N ALA A 418 2.36 9.30 -20.54
CA ALA A 418 3.74 9.40 -21.05
C ALA A 418 3.81 10.01 -22.45
N ASP A 419 2.88 9.66 -23.34
CA ASP A 419 2.81 10.24 -24.70
C ASP A 419 2.51 11.75 -24.69
N ARG A 420 1.65 12.23 -23.78
CA ARG A 420 1.38 13.67 -23.63
C ARG A 420 2.58 14.46 -23.11
N ARG A 421 3.43 13.86 -22.27
CA ARG A 421 4.66 14.52 -21.79
C ARG A 421 5.76 14.58 -22.85
N CYS A 422 5.88 13.55 -23.69
CA CYS A 422 6.81 13.56 -24.81
C CYS A 422 6.38 14.53 -25.93
N ALA A 423 5.10 14.71 -26.19
CA ALA A 423 4.61 15.67 -27.17
C ALA A 423 4.84 17.12 -26.72
N ALA A 424 4.71 17.42 -25.42
CA ALA A 424 4.96 18.77 -24.88
C ALA A 424 6.45 19.16 -24.87
N ALA A 425 7.37 18.19 -24.83
CA ALA A 425 8.81 18.46 -24.89
C ALA A 425 9.33 18.75 -26.33
N ARG A 426 8.60 18.32 -27.38
CA ARG A 426 8.94 18.60 -28.78
C ARG A 426 8.40 19.93 -29.32
N ALA A 427 7.59 20.63 -28.56
CA ALA A 427 7.02 21.93 -28.99
C ALA A 427 7.80 23.14 -28.44
N ARG A 428 8.97 22.93 -27.82
CA ARG A 428 9.84 23.98 -27.23
C ARG A 428 11.31 23.88 -27.66
N THR A 429 11.56 23.33 -28.83
CA THR A 429 12.87 23.51 -29.53
C THR A 429 12.68 24.05 -30.91
#